data_125a247cc7a7b43006d5d68e17bacf66
#
_entry.id   125a247cc7a7b43006d5d68e17bacf66
#
_cell.length_a   1.000
_cell.length_b   1.000
_cell.length_c   1.000
_cell.angle_alpha   90.00
_cell.angle_beta   90.00
_cell.angle_gamma   90.00
#
_symmetry.space_group_name_H-M   'P 1'
#
loop_
_entity.id
_entity.type
_entity.pdbx_description
1 polymer ?
#
loop_
_entity_poly.entity_id
_entity_poly.type
_entity_poly.pdbx_seq_one_letter_code
_entity_poly.pdbx_strand_id
1 'polypeptide(L)'
;PSRRPDGALTFRAPFVVDAGGVSARLATSVGRERDVNRPMGVAHRTYFRSPRSTDTVMESHLELWEGAPGRSDLMPGYGWIFPLSDGLVNVGLGSLSSTARPTGLDYRAMFAAWMSNVPEEWGFTPDNQVGRLRGAALPMAFNRKPHYADGLLLVGDAGGMVSPFNGEGIAYALQAGRLAAD
;
A
#
# COMPACT_ATOMS: atom_id res chain seq x y z
N PRO A 1 -0.76 30.59 10.66
CA PRO A 1 0.39 29.98 11.30
C PRO A 1 1.22 31.04 12.04
N SER A 2 1.73 30.71 13.20
CA SER A 2 2.69 31.55 13.93
C SER A 2 4.05 30.86 13.97
N ARG A 3 5.14 31.63 13.88
CA ARG A 3 6.49 31.10 13.94
C ARG A 3 7.00 31.25 15.38
N ARG A 4 7.59 30.16 15.93
CA ARG A 4 8.28 30.18 17.21
C ARG A 4 9.70 30.73 17.06
N PRO A 5 10.36 31.16 18.15
CA PRO A 5 11.75 31.63 18.11
C PRO A 5 12.75 30.58 17.57
N ASP A 6 12.45 29.29 17.72
CA ASP A 6 13.22 28.14 17.21
C ASP A 6 12.96 27.85 15.72
N GLY A 7 12.17 28.67 15.04
CA GLY A 7 11.80 28.49 13.64
C GLY A 7 10.65 27.53 13.40
N ALA A 8 10.10 26.90 14.43
CA ALA A 8 8.96 26.00 14.31
C ALA A 8 7.68 26.78 13.92
N LEU A 9 6.86 26.16 13.07
CA LEU A 9 5.55 26.69 12.69
C LEU A 9 4.48 26.09 13.60
N THR A 10 3.61 26.94 14.13
CA THR A 10 2.43 26.51 14.87
C THR A 10 1.19 26.79 14.05
N PHE A 11 0.36 25.77 13.85
CA PHE A 11 -0.94 25.84 13.24
C PHE A 11 -2.01 25.66 14.33
N ARG A 12 -3.09 26.41 14.23
CA ARG A 12 -4.27 26.28 15.10
C ARG A 12 -5.51 26.17 14.21
N ALA A 13 -6.35 25.17 14.49
CA ALA A 13 -7.61 24.93 13.80
C ALA A 13 -8.58 24.27 14.78
N PRO A 14 -9.90 24.41 14.58
CA PRO A 14 -10.91 23.68 15.34
C PRO A 14 -10.78 22.17 15.19
N PHE A 15 -10.40 21.71 13.98
CA PHE A 15 -10.19 20.31 13.64
C PHE A 15 -8.86 20.10 12.92
N VAL A 16 -8.27 18.95 13.12
CA VAL A 16 -7.09 18.46 12.42
C VAL A 16 -7.42 17.11 11.82
N VAL A 17 -7.16 16.95 10.52
CA VAL A 17 -7.32 15.66 9.84
C VAL A 17 -5.94 15.03 9.68
N ASP A 18 -5.72 13.87 10.30
CA ASP A 18 -4.52 13.07 10.07
C ASP A 18 -4.72 12.18 8.84
N ALA A 19 -4.15 12.60 7.72
CA ALA A 19 -4.02 11.86 6.47
C ALA A 19 -2.56 11.42 6.24
N GLY A 20 -1.79 11.25 7.31
CA GLY A 20 -0.35 10.96 7.29
C GLY A 20 0.03 9.54 6.85
N GLY A 21 -0.95 8.78 6.34
CA GLY A 21 -0.72 7.44 5.81
C GLY A 21 -0.32 6.44 6.90
N VAL A 22 0.41 5.41 6.53
CA VAL A 22 0.80 4.31 7.44
C VAL A 22 1.57 4.77 8.67
N SER A 23 2.33 5.85 8.57
CA SER A 23 3.12 6.36 9.70
C SER A 23 2.27 7.03 10.78
N ALA A 24 1.19 7.72 10.38
CA ALA A 24 0.23 8.39 11.25
C ALA A 24 0.88 9.03 12.49
N ARG A 25 1.93 9.83 12.27
CA ARG A 25 2.75 10.38 13.36
C ARG A 25 1.95 11.26 14.32
N LEU A 26 1.00 12.02 13.77
CA LEU A 26 0.13 12.86 14.57
C LEU A 26 -0.78 11.99 15.46
N ALA A 27 -1.44 10.99 14.88
CA ALA A 27 -2.28 10.06 15.63
C ALA A 27 -1.50 9.41 16.79
N THR A 28 -0.28 8.91 16.50
CA THR A 28 0.58 8.30 17.51
C THR A 28 0.99 9.31 18.59
N SER A 29 1.28 10.57 18.23
CA SER A 29 1.67 11.60 19.22
C SER A 29 0.56 11.97 20.21
N VAL A 30 -0.68 11.65 19.90
CA VAL A 30 -1.85 11.84 20.77
C VAL A 30 -2.41 10.50 21.31
N GLY A 31 -1.58 9.46 21.33
CA GLY A 31 -1.89 8.18 21.94
C GLY A 31 -2.82 7.28 21.11
N ARG A 32 -2.96 7.53 19.80
CA ARG A 32 -3.73 6.67 18.90
C ARG A 32 -2.81 5.59 18.33
N GLU A 33 -2.53 4.57 19.13
CA GLU A 33 -1.69 3.45 18.73
C GLU A 33 -2.44 2.45 17.84
N ARG A 34 -1.66 1.66 17.07
CA ARG A 34 -2.22 0.55 16.30
C ARG A 34 -2.57 -0.61 17.23
N ASP A 35 -3.70 -1.24 16.96
CA ASP A 35 -4.02 -2.54 17.54
C ASP A 35 -3.17 -3.62 16.85
N VAL A 36 -2.21 -4.15 17.58
CA VAL A 36 -1.27 -5.18 17.07
C VAL A 36 -1.92 -6.52 16.75
N ASN A 37 -3.15 -6.74 17.25
CA ASN A 37 -3.93 -7.96 16.98
C ASN A 37 -4.74 -7.85 15.68
N ARG A 38 -4.78 -6.67 15.06
CA ARG A 38 -5.45 -6.48 13.77
C ARG A 38 -4.49 -6.80 12.61
N PRO A 39 -5.04 -7.29 11.48
CA PRO A 39 -4.22 -7.65 10.34
C PRO A 39 -3.46 -6.46 9.76
N MET A 40 -2.29 -6.77 9.23
CA MET A 40 -1.46 -5.89 8.44
C MET A 40 -1.18 -6.57 7.10
N GLY A 41 -1.08 -5.80 6.05
CA GLY A 41 -0.51 -6.26 4.78
C GLY A 41 0.87 -5.66 4.55
N VAL A 42 1.59 -6.23 3.62
CA VAL A 42 2.82 -5.66 3.05
C VAL A 42 2.68 -5.72 1.54
N ALA A 43 2.97 -4.60 0.88
CA ALA A 43 2.95 -4.51 -0.57
C ALA A 43 4.28 -3.95 -1.08
N HIS A 44 4.75 -4.46 -2.21
CA HIS A 44 5.90 -3.95 -2.92
C HIS A 44 5.52 -3.66 -4.36
N ARG A 45 5.95 -2.52 -4.89
CA ARG A 45 5.65 -2.11 -6.25
C ARG A 45 6.78 -1.34 -6.90
N THR A 46 6.81 -1.38 -8.23
CA THR A 46 7.63 -0.52 -9.08
C THR A 46 6.83 -0.14 -10.33
N TYR A 47 7.44 0.61 -11.22
CA TYR A 47 6.86 0.95 -12.52
C TYR A 47 7.75 0.40 -13.63
N PHE A 48 7.14 0.11 -14.77
CA PHE A 48 7.84 -0.27 -15.99
C PHE A 48 7.35 0.57 -17.16
N ARG A 49 8.26 0.91 -18.06
CA ARG A 49 7.88 1.30 -19.42
C ARG A 49 7.45 0.04 -20.16
N SER A 50 6.23 0.03 -20.69
CA SER A 50 5.65 -1.20 -21.22
C SER A 50 4.65 -0.89 -22.33
N PRO A 51 4.58 -1.72 -23.40
CA PRO A 51 3.52 -1.62 -24.39
C PRO A 51 2.13 -1.80 -23.79
N ARG A 52 2.03 -2.44 -22.64
CA ARG A 52 0.77 -2.65 -21.89
C ARG A 52 0.26 -1.39 -21.18
N SER A 53 0.95 -0.28 -21.27
CA SER A 53 0.53 0.99 -20.63
C SER A 53 -0.81 1.52 -21.14
N THR A 54 -1.25 1.09 -22.32
CA THR A 54 -2.52 1.46 -22.95
C THR A 54 -3.61 0.42 -22.77
N ASP A 55 -3.36 -0.68 -22.05
CA ASP A 55 -4.38 -1.67 -21.73
C ASP A 55 -5.54 -1.00 -20.98
N THR A 56 -6.75 -1.44 -21.26
CA THR A 56 -7.96 -0.88 -20.65
C THR A 56 -8.43 -1.65 -19.43
N VAL A 57 -7.69 -2.67 -19.03
CA VAL A 57 -8.00 -3.54 -17.89
C VAL A 57 -6.88 -3.52 -16.88
N MET A 58 -7.25 -3.63 -15.60
CA MET A 58 -6.34 -3.91 -14.50
C MET A 58 -6.34 -5.41 -14.23
N GLU A 59 -5.19 -5.98 -13.99
CA GLU A 59 -5.06 -7.41 -13.73
C GLU A 59 -4.66 -7.70 -12.29
N SER A 60 -5.21 -8.79 -11.74
CA SER A 60 -4.78 -9.39 -10.49
C SER A 60 -4.33 -10.83 -10.74
N HIS A 61 -3.11 -11.14 -10.37
CA HIS A 61 -2.50 -12.46 -10.49
C HIS A 61 -2.58 -13.15 -9.14
N LEU A 62 -3.53 -14.06 -8.98
CA LEU A 62 -3.81 -14.73 -7.72
C LEU A 62 -2.86 -15.91 -7.44
N GLU A 63 -2.19 -16.40 -8.47
CA GLU A 63 -1.19 -17.47 -8.39
C GLU A 63 0.20 -16.90 -8.67
N LEU A 64 0.99 -16.76 -7.63
CA LEU A 64 2.39 -16.37 -7.71
C LEU A 64 3.26 -17.62 -7.49
N TRP A 65 3.95 -18.08 -8.50
CA TRP A 65 4.78 -19.29 -8.48
C TRP A 65 6.24 -18.96 -8.14
N GLU A 66 6.88 -19.74 -7.27
CA GLU A 66 8.32 -19.59 -6.95
C GLU A 66 9.23 -19.92 -8.15
N GLY A 67 8.77 -20.81 -9.01
CA GLY A 67 9.42 -21.24 -10.25
C GLY A 67 8.42 -21.41 -11.36
N ALA A 68 8.54 -22.47 -12.16
CA ALA A 68 7.65 -22.72 -13.28
C ALA A 68 6.19 -22.89 -12.83
N PRO A 69 5.23 -22.20 -13.46
CA PRO A 69 3.82 -22.30 -13.15
C PRO A 69 3.29 -23.74 -13.18
N GLY A 70 2.57 -24.13 -12.12
CA GLY A 70 2.01 -25.46 -11.97
C GLY A 70 3.02 -26.57 -11.66
N ARG A 71 4.31 -26.23 -11.47
CA ARG A 71 5.40 -27.18 -11.19
C ARG A 71 6.29 -26.75 -10.02
N SER A 72 5.94 -25.71 -9.34
CA SER A 72 6.62 -25.20 -8.15
C SER A 72 5.60 -24.82 -7.09
N ASP A 73 6.06 -24.41 -5.92
CA ASP A 73 5.19 -23.98 -4.84
C ASP A 73 4.60 -22.59 -5.12
N LEU A 74 3.41 -22.35 -4.57
CA LEU A 74 2.75 -21.05 -4.61
C LEU A 74 3.29 -20.15 -3.51
N MET A 75 3.70 -18.95 -3.89
CA MET A 75 4.02 -17.88 -2.96
C MET A 75 2.75 -17.26 -2.37
N PRO A 76 2.77 -16.80 -1.11
CA PRO A 76 1.62 -16.17 -0.49
C PRO A 76 1.32 -14.78 -1.08
N GLY A 77 0.04 -14.44 -1.22
CA GLY A 77 -0.40 -13.13 -1.69
C GLY A 77 -0.91 -13.13 -3.13
N TYR A 78 -0.86 -11.97 -3.74
CA TYR A 78 -1.24 -11.78 -5.14
C TYR A 78 -0.42 -10.66 -5.77
N GLY A 79 -0.30 -10.68 -7.10
CA GLY A 79 0.31 -9.62 -7.89
C GLY A 79 -0.73 -8.76 -8.61
N TRP A 80 -0.34 -7.58 -9.03
CA TRP A 80 -1.17 -6.70 -9.86
C TRP A 80 -0.38 -6.04 -10.97
N ILE A 81 -1.08 -5.76 -12.07
CA ILE A 81 -0.58 -5.03 -13.24
C ILE A 81 -1.62 -3.96 -13.58
N PHE A 82 -1.27 -2.68 -13.35
CA PHE A 82 -2.17 -1.55 -13.54
C PHE A 82 -1.59 -0.58 -14.57
N PRO A 83 -2.18 -0.50 -15.77
CA PRO A 83 -1.80 0.47 -16.79
C PRO A 83 -2.04 1.90 -16.31
N LEU A 84 -1.16 2.83 -16.69
CA LEU A 84 -1.25 4.24 -16.30
C LEU A 84 -1.39 5.22 -17.48
N SER A 85 -1.56 4.72 -18.69
CA SER A 85 -1.78 5.49 -19.93
C SER A 85 -0.70 6.51 -20.33
N ASP A 86 0.34 6.69 -19.55
CA ASP A 86 1.48 7.61 -19.79
C ASP A 86 2.77 6.89 -20.21
N GLY A 87 2.64 5.69 -20.77
CA GLY A 87 3.76 4.81 -21.11
C GLY A 87 4.23 3.93 -19.94
N LEU A 88 3.62 4.06 -18.76
CA LEU A 88 3.98 3.33 -17.57
C LEU A 88 2.93 2.30 -17.16
N VAL A 89 3.41 1.26 -16.52
CA VAL A 89 2.57 0.25 -15.85
C VAL A 89 3.05 0.12 -14.41
N ASN A 90 2.12 0.19 -13.46
CA ASN A 90 2.37 -0.10 -12.05
C ASN A 90 2.27 -1.61 -11.84
N VAL A 91 3.38 -2.23 -11.47
CA VAL A 91 3.46 -3.67 -11.21
C VAL A 91 3.88 -3.88 -9.77
N GLY A 92 3.15 -4.71 -9.07
CA GLY A 92 3.46 -4.98 -7.67
C GLY A 92 2.85 -6.28 -7.17
N LEU A 93 3.25 -6.67 -5.99
CA LEU A 93 2.68 -7.77 -5.24
C LEU A 93 2.53 -7.43 -3.77
N GLY A 94 1.63 -8.13 -3.12
CA GLY A 94 1.41 -7.97 -1.69
C GLY A 94 0.86 -9.22 -1.04
N SER A 95 1.05 -9.34 0.26
CA SER A 95 0.50 -10.40 1.06
C SER A 95 0.01 -9.91 2.41
N LEU A 96 -0.87 -10.69 3.04
CA LEU A 96 -1.23 -10.48 4.43
C LEU A 96 -0.06 -10.89 5.33
N SER A 97 0.33 -10.01 6.25
CA SER A 97 1.18 -10.33 7.38
C SER A 97 0.29 -10.63 8.58
N SER A 98 0.11 -11.88 8.92
CA SER A 98 -0.61 -12.30 10.12
C SER A 98 0.36 -13.00 11.08
N THR A 99 0.04 -13.00 12.37
CA THR A 99 0.79 -13.75 13.40
C THR A 99 0.86 -15.26 13.13
N ALA A 100 -0.02 -15.77 12.25
CA ALA A 100 -0.08 -17.15 11.84
C ALA A 100 0.78 -17.49 10.60
N ARG A 101 1.45 -16.50 9.99
CA ARG A 101 2.32 -16.70 8.82
C ARG A 101 3.74 -16.22 9.11
N PRO A 102 4.78 -16.89 8.52
CA PRO A 102 6.17 -16.55 8.79
C PRO A 102 6.43 -15.06 8.54
N THR A 103 6.93 -14.38 9.54
CA THR A 103 7.60 -13.08 9.38
C THR A 103 8.94 -13.36 8.68
N GLY A 104 9.22 -12.66 7.58
CA GLY A 104 10.51 -12.81 6.89
C GLY A 104 10.43 -13.18 5.42
N LEU A 105 9.27 -12.95 4.77
CA LEU A 105 9.16 -13.10 3.32
C LEU A 105 10.10 -12.13 2.61
N ASP A 106 10.91 -12.65 1.69
CA ASP A 106 11.71 -11.83 0.79
C ASP A 106 10.87 -11.39 -0.41
N TYR A 107 10.20 -10.24 -0.26
CA TYR A 107 9.38 -9.68 -1.32
C TYR A 107 10.15 -9.32 -2.59
N ARG A 108 11.47 -9.12 -2.50
CA ARG A 108 12.30 -8.87 -3.68
C ARG A 108 12.49 -10.15 -4.47
N ALA A 109 12.81 -11.24 -3.77
CA ALA A 109 12.91 -12.57 -4.38
C ALA A 109 11.56 -12.99 -4.97
N MET A 110 10.46 -12.81 -4.22
CA MET A 110 9.10 -13.09 -4.71
C MET A 110 8.77 -12.30 -5.98
N PHE A 111 9.10 -11.01 -6.01
CA PHE A 111 8.86 -10.17 -7.17
C PHE A 111 9.68 -10.63 -8.38
N ALA A 112 10.96 -10.94 -8.17
CA ALA A 112 11.85 -11.45 -9.22
C ALA A 112 11.36 -12.79 -9.78
N ALA A 113 10.94 -13.71 -8.91
CA ALA A 113 10.39 -15.01 -9.32
C ALA A 113 9.12 -14.85 -10.15
N TRP A 114 8.20 -13.96 -9.73
CA TRP A 114 7.01 -13.68 -10.52
C TRP A 114 7.34 -13.03 -11.86
N MET A 115 8.26 -12.06 -11.90
CA MET A 115 8.67 -11.42 -13.16
C MET A 115 9.34 -12.38 -14.15
N SER A 116 10.00 -13.43 -13.68
CA SER A 116 10.56 -14.48 -14.56
C SER A 116 9.50 -15.36 -15.22
N ASN A 117 8.26 -15.31 -14.74
CA ASN A 117 7.13 -16.08 -15.24
C ASN A 117 6.19 -15.27 -16.16
N VAL A 118 6.40 -13.95 -16.27
CA VAL A 118 5.60 -13.13 -17.19
C VAL A 118 6.18 -13.15 -18.59
N PRO A 119 5.36 -13.01 -19.65
CA PRO A 119 5.83 -12.95 -21.03
C PRO A 119 6.84 -11.81 -21.26
N GLU A 120 7.93 -12.09 -21.98
CA GLU A 120 8.98 -11.11 -22.26
C GLU A 120 8.45 -9.90 -23.05
N GLU A 121 7.50 -10.13 -23.95
CA GLU A 121 6.87 -9.10 -24.75
C GLU A 121 6.08 -8.06 -23.93
N TRP A 122 5.80 -8.33 -22.65
CA TRP A 122 5.21 -7.34 -21.76
C TRP A 122 6.20 -6.25 -21.33
N GLY A 123 7.50 -6.51 -21.53
CA GLY A 123 8.56 -5.53 -21.31
C GLY A 123 8.86 -5.25 -19.83
N PHE A 124 8.49 -6.12 -18.90
CA PHE A 124 8.79 -5.96 -17.47
C PHE A 124 10.22 -6.40 -17.16
N THR A 125 11.18 -5.78 -17.84
CA THR A 125 12.61 -6.08 -17.73
C THR A 125 13.34 -5.04 -16.87
N PRO A 126 14.54 -5.35 -16.34
CA PRO A 126 15.33 -4.39 -15.58
C PRO A 126 15.59 -3.07 -16.33
N ASP A 127 15.80 -3.11 -17.63
CA ASP A 127 16.08 -1.93 -18.47
C ASP A 127 14.87 -1.01 -18.61
N ASN A 128 13.67 -1.56 -18.54
CA ASN A 128 12.41 -0.84 -18.61
C ASN A 128 11.88 -0.41 -17.24
N GLN A 129 12.52 -0.85 -16.15
CA GLN A 129 12.11 -0.51 -14.80
C GLN A 129 12.34 0.97 -14.50
N VAL A 130 11.30 1.64 -14.03
CA VAL A 130 11.35 3.06 -13.63
C VAL A 130 11.31 3.16 -12.11
N GLY A 131 12.46 3.54 -11.57
CA GLY A 131 12.67 3.60 -10.13
C GLY A 131 12.94 2.21 -9.51
N ARG A 132 13.09 2.19 -8.19
CA ARG A 132 13.35 0.96 -7.43
C ARG A 132 12.05 0.32 -6.95
N LEU A 133 12.07 -1.00 -6.71
CA LEU A 133 11.01 -1.68 -5.98
C LEU A 133 10.89 -1.08 -4.56
N ARG A 134 9.71 -0.58 -4.22
CA ARG A 134 9.39 0.06 -2.94
C ARG A 134 8.32 -0.73 -2.21
N GLY A 135 8.56 -0.97 -0.94
CA GLY A 135 7.60 -1.62 -0.05
C GLY A 135 6.96 -0.65 0.93
N ALA A 136 5.72 -0.96 1.31
CA ALA A 136 4.99 -0.30 2.37
C ALA A 136 4.13 -1.30 3.13
N ALA A 137 3.94 -1.03 4.42
CA ALA A 137 2.94 -1.72 5.21
C ALA A 137 1.54 -1.18 4.90
N LEU A 138 0.55 -2.06 4.97
CA LEU A 138 -0.86 -1.76 4.73
C LEU A 138 -1.62 -1.97 6.05
N PRO A 139 -1.97 -0.91 6.77
CA PRO A 139 -2.73 -1.00 8.01
C PRO A 139 -4.19 -1.29 7.70
N MET A 140 -4.68 -2.45 8.15
CA MET A 140 -5.96 -3.01 7.73
C MET A 140 -6.97 -3.08 8.86
N ALA A 141 -8.24 -3.31 8.47
CA ALA A 141 -9.36 -3.64 9.36
C ALA A 141 -9.57 -2.61 10.48
N PHE A 142 -9.37 -1.33 10.18
CA PHE A 142 -9.51 -0.26 11.15
C PHE A 142 -8.64 -0.49 12.39
N ASN A 143 -7.37 -0.81 12.18
CA ASN A 143 -6.45 -1.18 13.24
C ASN A 143 -5.97 -0.01 14.13
N ARG A 144 -6.52 1.17 13.93
CA ARG A 144 -6.25 2.34 14.77
C ARG A 144 -7.59 3.01 15.15
N LYS A 145 -7.98 2.87 16.38
CA LYS A 145 -9.27 3.39 16.92
C LYS A 145 -9.06 4.19 18.19
N PRO A 146 -9.97 5.10 18.50
CA PRO A 146 -11.06 5.62 17.66
C PRO A 146 -10.55 6.47 16.51
N HIS A 147 -11.34 6.53 15.39
CA HIS A 147 -10.98 7.32 14.21
C HIS A 147 -11.20 8.82 14.41
N TYR A 148 -11.92 9.20 15.45
CA TYR A 148 -12.18 10.58 15.80
C TYR A 148 -11.99 10.79 17.31
N ALA A 149 -11.67 12.01 17.65
CA ALA A 149 -11.64 12.55 19.00
C ALA A 149 -11.93 14.04 18.90
N ASP A 150 -12.07 14.74 20.04
CA ASP A 150 -12.25 16.19 20.02
C ASP A 150 -11.10 16.87 19.26
N GLY A 151 -11.47 17.48 18.12
CA GLY A 151 -10.55 18.19 17.25
C GLY A 151 -9.65 17.32 16.37
N LEU A 152 -9.82 15.98 16.30
CA LEU A 152 -9.00 15.08 15.48
C LEU A 152 -9.84 14.06 14.71
N LEU A 153 -9.54 13.93 13.40
CA LEU A 153 -10.08 12.89 12.53
C LEU A 153 -8.93 12.11 11.88
N LEU A 154 -9.07 10.78 11.78
CA LEU A 154 -8.11 9.90 11.08
C LEU A 154 -8.76 9.41 9.78
N VAL A 155 -8.06 9.54 8.66
CA VAL A 155 -8.56 9.12 7.34
C VAL A 155 -7.56 8.22 6.61
N GLY A 156 -8.08 7.30 5.80
CA GLY A 156 -7.26 6.37 5.01
C GLY A 156 -6.35 5.50 5.88
N ASP A 157 -5.11 5.30 5.45
CA ASP A 157 -4.14 4.45 6.16
C ASP A 157 -3.79 4.97 7.56
N ALA A 158 -3.96 6.28 7.83
CA ALA A 158 -3.78 6.81 9.17
C ALA A 158 -4.81 6.23 10.16
N GLY A 159 -6.02 5.91 9.69
CA GLY A 159 -7.05 5.20 10.44
C GLY A 159 -6.99 3.68 10.30
N GLY A 160 -6.04 3.14 9.53
CA GLY A 160 -5.97 1.70 9.26
C GLY A 160 -7.11 1.18 8.39
N MET A 161 -7.54 1.97 7.40
CA MET A 161 -8.77 1.72 6.64
C MET A 161 -8.58 0.83 5.42
N VAL A 162 -7.44 0.17 5.24
CA VAL A 162 -7.24 -0.79 4.17
C VAL A 162 -8.11 -2.03 4.39
N SER A 163 -8.77 -2.51 3.32
CA SER A 163 -9.59 -3.72 3.36
C SER A 163 -8.72 -4.95 3.64
N PRO A 164 -9.03 -5.75 4.66
CA PRO A 164 -8.30 -6.98 4.92
C PRO A 164 -8.64 -8.11 3.93
N PHE A 165 -9.68 -7.92 3.12
CA PHE A 165 -10.13 -8.92 2.16
C PHE A 165 -9.27 -8.94 0.89
N ASN A 166 -8.96 -7.75 0.35
CA ASN A 166 -8.28 -7.62 -0.95
C ASN A 166 -7.12 -6.60 -0.94
N GLY A 167 -6.78 -5.97 0.19
CA GLY A 167 -5.71 -4.98 0.27
C GLY A 167 -6.04 -3.62 -0.36
N GLU A 168 -7.30 -3.41 -0.76
CA GLU A 168 -7.75 -2.15 -1.33
C GLU A 168 -7.85 -1.09 -0.23
N GLY A 169 -7.29 0.10 -0.46
CA GLY A 169 -7.32 1.22 0.49
C GLY A 169 -7.67 2.56 -0.15
N ILE A 170 -7.62 2.66 -1.48
CA ILE A 170 -7.79 3.95 -2.19
C ILE A 170 -9.22 4.45 -2.07
N ALA A 171 -10.22 3.60 -2.34
CA ALA A 171 -11.63 3.96 -2.23
C ALA A 171 -12.01 4.34 -0.79
N TYR A 172 -11.51 3.59 0.19
CA TYR A 172 -11.72 3.91 1.61
C TYR A 172 -11.09 5.23 2.02
N ALA A 173 -9.88 5.53 1.53
CA ALA A 173 -9.22 6.81 1.79
C ALA A 173 -9.98 7.99 1.18
N LEU A 174 -10.47 7.84 -0.06
CA LEU A 174 -11.29 8.87 -0.74
C LEU A 174 -12.62 9.06 -0.01
N GLN A 175 -13.30 7.99 0.36
CA GLN A 175 -14.57 8.06 1.08
C GLN A 175 -14.40 8.69 2.47
N ALA A 176 -13.38 8.26 3.23
CA ALA A 176 -13.09 8.84 4.55
C ALA A 176 -12.71 10.32 4.45
N GLY A 177 -11.94 10.70 3.43
CA GLY A 177 -11.61 12.10 3.17
C GLY A 177 -12.84 12.95 2.85
N ARG A 178 -13.80 12.41 2.07
CA ARG A 178 -15.07 13.08 1.79
C ARG A 178 -15.89 13.29 3.06
N LEU A 179 -16.09 12.21 3.84
CA LEU A 179 -16.84 12.28 5.11
C LEU A 179 -16.18 13.22 6.15
N ALA A 180 -14.87 13.40 6.09
CA ALA A 180 -14.16 14.32 6.97
C ALA A 180 -14.29 15.79 6.54
N ALA A 181 -14.74 16.05 5.30
CA ALA A 181 -14.93 17.38 4.76
C ALA A 181 -16.37 17.91 4.93
N ASP A 182 -17.34 17.00 5.11
CA ASP A 182 -18.77 17.30 5.37
C ASP A 182 -18.99 17.63 6.86
#